data_1084b0e1e91597b9d8cf033762489449
#
_entry.id   1084b0e1e91597b9d8cf033762489449
#
_cell.length_a   1.000
_cell.length_b   1.000
_cell.length_c   1.000
_cell.angle_alpha   90.00
_cell.angle_beta   90.00
_cell.angle_gamma   90.00
#
_symmetry.space_group_name_H-M   'P 1'
#
loop_
_entity.id
_entity.type
_entity.pdbx_description
1 polymer ?
#
loop_
_entity_poly.entity_id
_entity_poly.type
_entity_poly.pdbx_seq_one_letter_code
_entity_poly.pdbx_strand_id
1 'polypeptide(L)'
;MNNEIILSFIVAMIVSSLLVPIVKRIGNELNIIAKVNQRTIHHGKIVRIGGYAVYISFIVCAFFFLKTDQQINSILLSGFLIFFVGLYDDIHDLKPKVKLAVEFIAASVVIFYGKIAVSYTHLTLPTNSRV
;
A
#
# COMPACT_ATOMS: atom_id res chain seq x y z
N MET A 1 17.52 17.07 3.12
CA MET A 1 16.98 15.69 3.26
C MET A 1 15.93 15.59 4.37
N ASN A 2 16.21 16.04 5.59
CA ASN A 2 15.19 15.95 6.67
C ASN A 2 13.93 16.79 6.43
N ASN A 3 14.08 17.98 5.84
CA ASN A 3 12.95 18.87 5.58
C ASN A 3 11.98 18.30 4.52
N GLU A 4 12.49 17.64 3.50
CA GLU A 4 11.66 17.00 2.45
C GLU A 4 10.86 15.82 3.00
N ILE A 5 11.47 15.04 3.90
CA ILE A 5 10.80 13.91 4.56
C ILE A 5 9.67 14.42 5.46
N ILE A 6 9.95 15.45 6.26
CA ILE A 6 8.93 16.06 7.13
C ILE A 6 7.81 16.67 6.31
N LEU A 7 8.15 17.37 5.23
CA LEU A 7 7.17 17.99 4.34
C LEU A 7 6.29 16.94 3.67
N SER A 8 6.87 15.86 3.14
CA SER A 8 6.11 14.77 2.52
C SER A 8 5.16 14.09 3.50
N PHE A 9 5.60 13.90 4.75
CA PHE A 9 4.75 13.35 5.81
C PHE A 9 3.55 14.27 6.12
N ILE A 10 3.78 15.59 6.28
CA ILE A 10 2.72 16.55 6.55
C ILE A 10 1.73 16.60 5.39
N VAL A 11 2.22 16.64 4.15
CA VAL A 11 1.39 16.65 2.94
C VAL A 11 0.56 15.36 2.86
N ALA A 12 1.15 14.19 3.09
CA ALA A 12 0.43 12.92 3.08
C ALA A 12 -0.70 12.89 4.13
N MET A 13 -0.43 13.39 5.32
CA MET A 13 -1.40 13.48 6.41
C MET A 13 -2.57 14.40 6.05
N ILE A 14 -2.29 15.58 5.49
CA ILE A 14 -3.32 16.55 5.07
C ILE A 14 -4.17 15.95 3.93
N VAL A 15 -3.52 15.42 2.89
CA VAL A 15 -4.21 14.83 1.73
C VAL A 15 -5.09 13.66 2.16
N SER A 16 -4.56 12.76 2.99
CA SER A 16 -5.33 11.63 3.50
C SER A 16 -6.55 12.10 4.30
N SER A 17 -6.37 13.08 5.19
CA SER A 17 -7.46 13.63 6.00
C SER A 17 -8.57 14.28 5.16
N LEU A 18 -8.22 14.93 4.07
CA LEU A 18 -9.18 15.55 3.13
C LEU A 18 -9.89 14.48 2.27
N LEU A 19 -9.19 13.39 1.93
CA LEU A 19 -9.75 12.33 1.10
C LEU A 19 -10.71 11.41 1.88
N VAL A 20 -10.52 11.21 3.17
CA VAL A 20 -11.37 10.34 4.00
C VAL A 20 -12.86 10.66 3.86
N PRO A 21 -13.34 11.93 4.00
CA PRO A 21 -14.77 12.20 3.86
C PRO A 21 -15.28 11.98 2.45
N ILE A 22 -14.46 12.22 1.42
CA ILE A 22 -14.81 12.01 0.01
C ILE A 22 -14.98 10.52 -0.26
N VAL A 23 -14.00 9.72 0.13
CA VAL A 23 -13.99 8.27 -0.01
C VAL A 23 -15.17 7.65 0.75
N LYS A 24 -15.46 8.15 1.95
CA LYS A 24 -16.62 7.70 2.74
C LYS A 24 -17.95 7.98 2.03
N ARG A 25 -18.11 9.12 1.37
CA ARG A 25 -19.31 9.43 0.57
C ARG A 25 -19.45 8.46 -0.59
N ILE A 26 -18.40 8.29 -1.38
CA ILE A 26 -18.36 7.35 -2.52
C ILE A 26 -18.70 5.92 -2.07
N GLY A 27 -18.12 5.49 -0.95
CA GLY A 27 -18.39 4.16 -0.42
C GLY A 27 -19.81 3.93 0.04
N ASN A 28 -20.44 4.96 0.58
CA ASN A 28 -21.87 4.89 0.91
C ASN A 28 -22.75 4.82 -0.33
N GLU A 29 -22.45 5.60 -1.37
CA GLU A 29 -23.18 5.60 -2.64
C GLU A 29 -23.03 4.27 -3.38
N LEU A 30 -21.86 3.68 -3.38
CA LEU A 30 -21.58 2.38 -4.00
C LEU A 30 -22.02 1.19 -3.15
N ASN A 31 -22.61 1.42 -1.96
CA ASN A 31 -23.00 0.37 -1.01
C ASN A 31 -21.87 -0.60 -0.66
N ILE A 32 -20.61 -0.13 -0.69
CA ILE A 32 -19.44 -0.91 -0.26
C ILE A 32 -19.38 -0.85 1.26
N ILE A 33 -20.32 -1.54 1.89
CA ILE A 33 -20.49 -1.58 3.34
C ILE A 33 -19.93 -2.91 3.84
N ALA A 34 -19.11 -2.87 4.90
CA ALA A 34 -18.71 -4.10 5.56
C ALA A 34 -19.95 -4.88 5.98
N LYS A 35 -20.06 -6.14 5.54
CA LYS A 35 -21.09 -7.05 6.06
C LYS A 35 -20.93 -7.12 7.57
N VAL A 36 -21.93 -6.61 8.29
CA VAL A 36 -21.97 -6.70 9.76
C VAL A 36 -22.14 -8.18 10.11
N ASN A 37 -21.05 -8.83 10.51
CA ASN A 37 -21.11 -10.17 11.03
C ASN A 37 -21.62 -10.08 12.48
N GLN A 38 -22.38 -11.07 12.93
CA GLN A 38 -22.99 -11.12 14.28
C GLN A 38 -22.00 -10.98 15.45
N ARG A 39 -20.70 -10.97 15.19
CA ARG A 39 -19.62 -10.74 16.17
C ARG A 39 -19.20 -9.28 16.31
N THR A 40 -19.73 -8.37 15.50
CA THR A 40 -19.32 -6.94 15.52
C THR A 40 -20.28 -6.20 16.45
N ILE A 41 -19.78 -5.75 17.61
CA ILE A 41 -20.52 -5.05 18.67
C ILE A 41 -20.96 -3.63 18.24
N HIS A 42 -20.60 -3.17 17.05
CA HIS A 42 -20.89 -1.82 16.57
C HIS A 42 -22.17 -1.81 15.70
N HIS A 43 -23.21 -1.17 16.22
CA HIS A 43 -24.46 -0.87 15.53
C HIS A 43 -24.26 0.29 14.53
N GLY A 44 -23.50 0.09 13.44
CA GLY A 44 -23.30 1.12 12.41
C GLY A 44 -22.79 0.54 11.10
N LYS A 45 -23.19 1.15 9.98
CA LYS A 45 -22.63 0.83 8.66
C LYS A 45 -21.17 1.26 8.63
N ILE A 46 -20.24 0.31 8.79
CA ILE A 46 -18.81 0.59 8.71
C ILE A 46 -18.38 0.45 7.25
N VAL A 47 -17.95 1.56 6.68
CA VAL A 47 -17.43 1.58 5.31
C VAL A 47 -15.97 1.12 5.34
N ARG A 48 -15.65 0.03 4.65
CA ARG A 48 -14.29 -0.56 4.60
C ARG A 48 -13.26 0.28 3.85
N ILE A 49 -13.59 1.45 3.39
CA ILE A 49 -12.84 2.20 2.37
C ILE A 49 -11.77 3.13 2.96
N GLY A 50 -11.47 3.08 4.25
CA GLY A 50 -10.43 3.94 4.86
C GLY A 50 -9.05 3.80 4.21
N GLY A 51 -8.67 2.59 3.81
CA GLY A 51 -7.41 2.30 3.15
C GLY A 51 -7.20 3.01 1.81
N TYR A 52 -8.30 3.34 1.09
CA TYR A 52 -8.21 4.02 -0.21
C TYR A 52 -7.70 5.45 -0.09
N ALA A 53 -8.16 6.19 0.92
CA ALA A 53 -7.68 7.54 1.18
C ALA A 53 -6.18 7.55 1.48
N VAL A 54 -5.71 6.58 2.26
CA VAL A 54 -4.29 6.43 2.60
C VAL A 54 -3.47 6.07 1.37
N TYR A 55 -3.93 5.11 0.56
CA TYR A 55 -3.20 4.70 -0.64
C TYR A 55 -3.12 5.81 -1.69
N ILE A 56 -4.21 6.53 -1.94
CA ILE A 56 -4.22 7.65 -2.89
C ILE A 56 -3.27 8.76 -2.39
N SER A 57 -3.29 9.10 -1.10
CA SER A 57 -2.36 10.10 -0.56
C SER A 57 -0.91 9.65 -0.67
N PHE A 58 -0.63 8.37 -0.49
CA PHE A 58 0.71 7.79 -0.70
C PHE A 58 1.17 7.95 -2.16
N ILE A 59 0.33 7.60 -3.14
CA ILE A 59 0.66 7.76 -4.57
C ILE A 59 0.90 9.23 -4.93
N VAL A 60 0.06 10.14 -4.44
CA VAL A 60 0.23 11.59 -4.66
C VAL A 60 1.58 12.05 -4.11
N CYS A 61 1.91 11.69 -2.87
CA CYS A 61 3.20 12.05 -2.28
C CYS A 61 4.38 11.39 -3.01
N ALA A 62 4.25 10.14 -3.41
CA ALA A 62 5.28 9.45 -4.17
C ALA A 62 5.59 10.18 -5.48
N PHE A 63 4.57 10.64 -6.19
CA PHE A 63 4.73 11.37 -7.44
C PHE A 63 5.45 12.71 -7.28
N PHE A 64 5.19 13.43 -6.19
CA PHE A 64 5.77 14.77 -5.98
C PHE A 64 7.14 14.75 -5.28
N PHE A 65 7.40 13.80 -4.40
CA PHE A 65 8.59 13.79 -3.53
C PHE A 65 9.60 12.69 -3.85
N LEU A 66 9.21 11.61 -4.54
CA LEU A 66 10.14 10.54 -4.86
C LEU A 66 10.72 10.71 -6.27
N LYS A 67 12.03 10.54 -6.36
CA LYS A 67 12.70 10.41 -7.67
C LYS A 67 12.39 9.03 -8.23
N THR A 68 11.92 9.03 -9.47
CA THR A 68 11.56 7.80 -10.17
C THR A 68 12.82 6.97 -10.43
N ASP A 69 12.94 5.85 -9.72
CA ASP A 69 13.96 4.83 -9.90
C ASP A 69 13.30 3.46 -10.07
N GLN A 70 14.04 2.49 -10.60
CA GLN A 70 13.53 1.14 -10.83
C GLN A 70 13.00 0.49 -9.56
N GLN A 71 13.65 0.71 -8.43
CA GLN A 71 13.20 0.21 -7.12
C GLN A 71 11.87 0.84 -6.71
N ILE A 72 11.75 2.15 -6.81
CA ILE A 72 10.52 2.87 -6.48
C ILE A 72 9.38 2.46 -7.40
N ASN A 73 9.64 2.33 -8.70
CA ASN A 73 8.64 1.86 -9.66
C ASN A 73 8.14 0.45 -9.35
N SER A 74 9.02 -0.45 -8.90
CA SER A 74 8.62 -1.81 -8.51
C SER A 74 7.71 -1.81 -7.28
N ILE A 75 8.00 -0.96 -6.29
CA ILE A 75 7.20 -0.80 -5.09
C ILE A 75 5.83 -0.20 -5.44
N LEU A 76 5.79 0.83 -6.28
CA LEU A 76 4.55 1.46 -6.71
C LEU A 76 3.67 0.50 -7.51
N LEU A 77 4.26 -0.27 -8.44
CA LEU A 77 3.56 -1.27 -9.24
C LEU A 77 2.99 -2.39 -8.35
N SER A 78 3.77 -2.90 -7.43
CA SER A 78 3.31 -3.94 -6.50
C SER A 78 2.23 -3.43 -5.56
N GLY A 79 2.38 -2.21 -5.04
CA GLY A 79 1.36 -1.55 -4.25
C GLY A 79 0.06 -1.35 -5.02
N PHE A 80 0.14 -1.00 -6.29
CA PHE A 80 -1.00 -0.88 -7.18
C PHE A 80 -1.74 -2.23 -7.34
N LEU A 81 -1.01 -3.32 -7.57
CA LEU A 81 -1.59 -4.65 -7.67
C LEU A 81 -2.34 -5.04 -6.38
N ILE A 82 -1.70 -4.87 -5.23
CA ILE A 82 -2.30 -5.20 -3.93
C ILE A 82 -3.53 -4.32 -3.67
N PHE A 83 -3.47 -3.04 -4.01
CA PHE A 83 -4.58 -2.10 -3.85
C PHE A 83 -5.80 -2.52 -4.67
N PHE A 84 -5.63 -2.86 -5.95
CA PHE A 84 -6.75 -3.27 -6.79
C PHE A 84 -7.35 -4.61 -6.35
N VAL A 85 -6.53 -5.54 -5.90
CA VAL A 85 -7.05 -6.80 -5.37
C VAL A 85 -7.77 -6.58 -4.04
N GLY A 86 -7.28 -5.68 -3.19
CA GLY A 86 -7.99 -5.27 -1.97
C GLY A 86 -9.34 -4.62 -2.29
N LEU A 87 -9.39 -3.73 -3.32
CA LEU A 87 -10.62 -3.13 -3.80
C LEU A 87 -11.62 -4.18 -4.29
N TYR A 88 -11.14 -5.10 -5.10
CA TYR A 88 -11.98 -6.18 -5.63
C TYR A 88 -12.47 -7.11 -4.53
N ASP A 89 -11.62 -7.38 -3.53
CA ASP A 89 -11.99 -8.18 -2.37
C ASP A 89 -13.08 -7.53 -1.51
N ASP A 90 -12.99 -6.23 -1.31
CA ASP A 90 -13.99 -5.48 -0.53
C ASP A 90 -15.38 -5.52 -1.18
N ILE A 91 -15.44 -5.70 -2.52
CA ILE A 91 -16.70 -5.80 -3.28
C ILE A 91 -17.19 -7.24 -3.37
N HIS A 92 -16.31 -8.21 -3.64
CA HIS A 92 -16.68 -9.57 -4.06
C HIS A 92 -16.34 -10.68 -3.05
N ASP A 93 -15.72 -10.34 -1.90
CA ASP A 93 -15.25 -11.33 -0.88
C ASP A 93 -14.41 -12.46 -1.53
N LEU A 94 -13.18 -12.16 -1.91
CA LEU A 94 -12.26 -13.12 -2.53
C LEU A 94 -11.90 -14.29 -1.61
N LYS A 95 -11.69 -15.45 -2.22
CA LYS A 95 -11.17 -16.62 -1.49
C LYS A 95 -9.74 -16.33 -0.98
N PRO A 96 -9.39 -16.76 0.25
CA PRO A 96 -8.06 -16.51 0.84
C PRO A 96 -6.89 -16.96 -0.04
N LYS A 97 -7.07 -18.03 -0.81
CA LYS A 97 -6.04 -18.54 -1.74
C LYS A 97 -5.72 -17.56 -2.86
N VAL A 98 -6.72 -16.81 -3.35
CA VAL A 98 -6.53 -15.82 -4.42
C VAL A 98 -5.77 -14.62 -3.88
N LYS A 99 -6.10 -14.15 -2.67
CA LYS A 99 -5.35 -13.08 -1.99
C LYS A 99 -3.88 -13.43 -1.83
N LEU A 100 -3.61 -14.61 -1.28
CA LEU A 100 -2.24 -15.11 -1.09
C LEU A 100 -1.47 -15.19 -2.41
N ALA A 101 -2.10 -15.67 -3.49
CA ALA A 101 -1.46 -15.76 -4.80
C ALA A 101 -1.06 -14.37 -5.33
N VAL A 102 -1.92 -13.37 -5.18
CA VAL A 102 -1.61 -12.00 -5.64
C VAL A 102 -0.55 -11.33 -4.78
N GLU A 103 -0.57 -11.53 -3.47
CA GLU A 103 0.48 -11.06 -2.57
C GLU A 103 1.84 -11.65 -2.95
N PHE A 104 1.86 -12.94 -3.32
CA PHE A 104 3.07 -13.61 -3.77
C PHE A 104 3.58 -13.05 -5.11
N ILE A 105 2.68 -12.77 -6.05
CA ILE A 105 3.02 -12.12 -7.33
C ILE A 105 3.57 -10.71 -7.07
N ALA A 106 2.92 -9.92 -6.24
CA ALA A 106 3.35 -8.57 -5.91
C ALA A 106 4.73 -8.56 -5.24
N ALA A 107 4.98 -9.47 -4.30
CA ALA A 107 6.30 -9.65 -3.69
C ALA A 107 7.37 -10.05 -4.72
N SER A 108 7.03 -10.94 -5.64
CA SER A 108 7.93 -11.35 -6.74
C SER A 108 8.29 -10.18 -7.65
N VAL A 109 7.34 -9.30 -7.96
CA VAL A 109 7.61 -8.08 -8.75
C VAL A 109 8.62 -7.17 -8.04
N VAL A 110 8.48 -6.96 -6.72
CA VAL A 110 9.44 -6.15 -5.95
C VAL A 110 10.83 -6.77 -5.97
N ILE A 111 10.93 -8.08 -5.79
CA ILE A 111 12.22 -8.78 -5.71
C ILE A 111 12.91 -8.80 -7.07
N PHE A 112 12.22 -9.23 -8.12
CA PHE A 112 12.83 -9.45 -9.44
C PHE A 112 12.96 -8.16 -10.24
N TYR A 113 11.93 -7.34 -10.27
CA TYR A 113 11.95 -6.09 -11.04
C TYR A 113 12.69 -4.98 -10.28
N GLY A 114 12.46 -4.86 -8.96
CA GLY A 114 13.13 -3.87 -8.12
C GLY A 114 14.59 -4.18 -7.81
N LYS A 115 15.06 -5.40 -8.07
CA LYS A 115 16.42 -5.87 -7.73
C LYS A 115 16.79 -5.67 -6.26
N ILE A 116 15.78 -5.60 -5.38
CA ILE A 116 15.98 -5.27 -3.96
C ILE A 116 16.76 -6.39 -3.26
N ALA A 117 16.54 -7.65 -3.64
CA ALA A 117 17.23 -8.79 -3.04
C ALA A 117 18.74 -8.83 -3.32
N VAL A 118 19.20 -8.22 -4.41
CA VAL A 118 20.63 -8.23 -4.79
C VAL A 118 21.46 -7.27 -3.93
N SER A 119 20.84 -6.25 -3.34
CA SER A 119 21.54 -5.24 -2.52
C SER A 119 22.11 -5.80 -1.20
N TYR A 120 21.60 -6.93 -0.72
CA TYR A 120 22.04 -7.53 0.55
C TYR A 120 23.15 -8.58 0.39
N THR A 121 23.42 -9.05 -0.83
CA THR A 121 24.45 -10.06 -1.08
C THR A 121 25.87 -9.48 -1.16
N HIS A 122 26.01 -8.15 -1.19
CA HIS A 122 27.30 -7.46 -1.17
C HIS A 122 27.74 -7.02 0.23
N LEU A 123 27.12 -7.50 1.30
CA LEU A 123 27.74 -7.47 2.62
C LEU A 123 28.84 -8.53 2.65
N THR A 124 29.95 -8.24 1.96
CA THR A 124 31.19 -8.98 2.17
C THR A 124 31.55 -8.81 3.64
N LEU A 125 31.39 -9.88 4.39
CA LEU A 125 32.03 -10.04 5.68
C LEU A 125 33.52 -9.64 5.50
N PRO A 126 34.07 -8.74 6.29
CA PRO A 126 35.52 -8.53 6.28
C PRO A 126 36.13 -9.83 6.70
N THR A 127 36.67 -10.58 5.76
CA THR A 127 37.55 -11.69 6.05
C THR A 127 38.75 -11.11 6.74
N ASN A 128 38.80 -11.22 8.05
CA ASN A 128 39.93 -10.88 8.85
C ASN A 128 41.03 -11.93 8.56
N SER A 129 41.79 -11.72 7.50
CA SER A 129 43.02 -12.46 7.25
C SER A 129 44.09 -11.90 8.16
N ARG A 130 44.13 -12.37 9.39
CA ARG A 130 45.36 -12.34 10.17
C ARG A 130 46.18 -13.56 9.76
N VAL A 131 47.26 -13.31 9.05
CA VAL A 131 48.48 -14.10 9.05
C VAL A 131 49.60 -13.20 9.50
#